data_660e24b920df03d36271fbc6ec3f2efe
#
_entry.id   660e24b920df03d36271fbc6ec3f2efe
#
_cell.length_a   1.000
_cell.length_b   1.000
_cell.length_c   1.000
_cell.angle_alpha   90.00
_cell.angle_beta   90.00
_cell.angle_gamma   90.00
#
_symmetry.space_group_name_H-M   'P 1'
#
loop_
_entity.id
_entity.type
_entity.pdbx_description
1 polymer ?
#
loop_
_entity_poly.entity_id
_entity_poly.type
_entity_poly.pdbx_seq_one_letter_code
_entity_poly.pdbx_strand_id
1 'polypeptide(L)'
;PVDALSQEEMKAFIDEHNIPCPTCGKHNFTDIRQFNLMFKTFQGVTEDAKSTVYLRPETAQGIFVNFANVQRTSRKKLPFGIGQIGKSFRNEITPGNFIFRVREFEQMELEFFCKPGTDLEWFQYWRGFCRDWLLSLGMREENLRLRDHDPEELSFYSKATTDFEFLFPFGWGELWGIADRTDYDLTRHQETSGKDLSYFDPELNTRYVPY
;
A
#
# COMPACT_ATOMS: atom_id res chain seq x y z
N PRO A 1 19.18 11.49 -5.50
CA PRO A 1 18.80 10.53 -4.49
C PRO A 1 19.32 9.14 -4.89
N VAL A 2 19.80 8.36 -3.93
CA VAL A 2 20.39 7.02 -4.19
C VAL A 2 19.38 6.08 -4.85
N ASP A 3 18.11 6.27 -4.53
CA ASP A 3 16.99 5.47 -5.07
C ASP A 3 16.73 5.64 -6.58
N ALA A 4 17.32 6.67 -7.19
CA ALA A 4 17.23 6.91 -8.63
C ALA A 4 18.37 6.25 -9.44
N LEU A 5 19.35 5.65 -8.77
CA LEU A 5 20.50 5.02 -9.41
C LEU A 5 20.16 3.59 -9.87
N SER A 6 20.65 3.20 -11.05
CA SER A 6 20.65 1.80 -11.47
C SER A 6 21.57 0.95 -10.57
N GLN A 7 21.44 -0.37 -10.62
CA GLN A 7 22.30 -1.27 -9.84
C GLN A 7 23.80 -1.08 -10.16
N GLU A 8 24.12 -0.81 -11.42
CA GLU A 8 25.48 -0.56 -11.89
C GLU A 8 26.01 0.76 -11.34
N GLU A 9 25.19 1.82 -11.39
CA GLU A 9 25.54 3.14 -10.84
C GLU A 9 25.67 3.10 -9.31
N MET A 10 24.80 2.36 -8.61
CA MET A 10 24.92 2.17 -7.16
C MET A 10 26.22 1.44 -6.79
N LYS A 11 26.58 0.40 -7.55
CA LYS A 11 27.84 -0.32 -7.33
C LYS A 11 29.04 0.58 -7.57
N ALA A 12 29.04 1.32 -8.68
CA ALA A 12 30.09 2.29 -9.00
C ALA A 12 30.23 3.36 -7.92
N PHE A 13 29.10 3.87 -7.42
CA PHE A 13 29.08 4.85 -6.33
C PHE A 13 29.70 4.31 -5.03
N ILE A 14 29.37 3.06 -4.63
CA ILE A 14 29.95 2.41 -3.45
C ILE A 14 31.47 2.26 -3.61
N ASP A 15 31.91 1.81 -4.76
CA ASP A 15 33.32 1.58 -5.05
C ASP A 15 34.13 2.92 -5.13
N GLU A 16 33.59 3.93 -5.84
CA GLU A 16 34.23 5.25 -6.00
C GLU A 16 34.37 5.98 -4.66
N HIS A 17 33.34 5.91 -3.80
CA HIS A 17 33.36 6.57 -2.49
C HIS A 17 33.94 5.70 -1.38
N ASN A 18 34.46 4.52 -1.74
CA ASN A 18 35.05 3.56 -0.80
C ASN A 18 34.20 3.34 0.46
N ILE A 19 32.91 3.10 0.28
CA ILE A 19 31.96 2.99 1.38
C ILE A 19 32.18 1.66 2.12
N PRO A 20 32.45 1.66 3.44
CA PRO A 20 32.62 0.44 4.20
C PRO A 20 31.29 -0.18 4.60
N CYS A 21 31.26 -1.49 4.78
CA CYS A 21 30.12 -2.17 5.40
C CYS A 21 29.91 -1.65 6.82
N PRO A 22 28.71 -1.17 7.18
CA PRO A 22 28.45 -0.60 8.50
C PRO A 22 28.54 -1.64 9.64
N THR A 23 28.46 -2.92 9.31
CA THR A 23 28.52 -4.00 10.31
C THR A 23 29.94 -4.50 10.55
N CYS A 24 30.76 -4.68 9.51
CA CYS A 24 32.09 -5.28 9.63
C CYS A 24 33.25 -4.40 9.15
N GLY A 25 32.98 -3.21 8.64
CA GLY A 25 33.97 -2.26 8.14
C GLY A 25 34.72 -2.67 6.87
N LYS A 26 34.39 -3.79 6.26
CA LYS A 26 35.02 -4.28 5.04
C LYS A 26 34.40 -3.65 3.80
N HIS A 27 35.15 -3.60 2.68
CA HIS A 27 34.70 -3.08 1.38
C HIS A 27 34.34 -4.19 0.37
N ASN A 28 34.23 -5.43 0.81
CA ASN A 28 33.97 -6.58 -0.03
C ASN A 28 32.47 -6.89 -0.14
N PHE A 29 31.73 -5.99 -0.76
CA PHE A 29 30.34 -6.21 -1.06
C PHE A 29 30.15 -7.29 -2.14
N THR A 30 29.09 -8.08 -2.01
CA THR A 30 28.60 -8.92 -3.10
C THR A 30 27.92 -8.05 -4.16
N ASP A 31 27.67 -8.63 -5.34
CA ASP A 31 26.88 -7.94 -6.35
C ASP A 31 25.49 -7.59 -5.82
N ILE A 32 24.97 -6.43 -6.27
CA ILE A 32 23.63 -5.98 -5.96
C ILE A 32 22.64 -6.93 -6.63
N ARG A 33 21.71 -7.46 -5.86
CA ARG A 33 20.69 -8.39 -6.35
C ARG A 33 19.33 -7.73 -6.30
N GLN A 34 18.56 -7.89 -7.37
CA GLN A 34 17.19 -7.47 -7.38
C GLN A 34 16.37 -8.36 -6.44
N PHE A 35 15.62 -7.72 -5.56
CA PHE A 35 14.75 -8.38 -4.61
C PHE A 35 13.29 -8.28 -5.09
N ASN A 36 12.57 -9.39 -5.05
CA ASN A 36 11.14 -9.42 -5.35
C ASN A 36 10.35 -9.52 -4.04
N LEU A 37 9.59 -8.49 -3.72
CA LEU A 37 8.74 -8.45 -2.54
C LEU A 37 7.61 -9.48 -2.59
N MET A 38 7.13 -9.85 -3.78
CA MET A 38 6.07 -10.83 -3.93
C MET A 38 6.62 -12.26 -3.93
N PHE A 39 5.98 -13.14 -3.17
CA PHE A 39 6.27 -14.58 -3.24
C PHE A 39 5.80 -15.13 -4.58
N LYS A 40 6.73 -15.77 -5.26
CA LYS A 40 6.48 -16.53 -6.48
C LYS A 40 6.20 -18.00 -6.12
N THR A 41 5.18 -18.57 -6.74
CA THR A 41 4.88 -20.00 -6.65
C THR A 41 4.36 -20.52 -8.00
N PHE A 42 3.96 -21.77 -8.06
CA PHE A 42 3.49 -22.41 -9.28
C PHE A 42 2.15 -23.08 -9.05
N GLN A 43 1.28 -23.00 -10.03
CA GLN A 43 0.00 -23.72 -10.04
C GLN A 43 0.13 -25.00 -10.86
N GLY A 44 -0.27 -26.14 -10.27
CA GLY A 44 -0.16 -27.44 -10.93
C GLY A 44 1.14 -28.18 -10.58
N VAL A 45 1.46 -29.20 -11.38
CA VAL A 45 2.57 -30.13 -11.10
C VAL A 45 3.88 -29.78 -11.79
N THR A 46 3.86 -28.83 -12.71
CA THR A 46 5.05 -28.38 -13.46
C THR A 46 5.42 -26.95 -13.10
N GLU A 47 6.71 -26.70 -12.95
CA GLU A 47 7.27 -25.37 -12.64
C GLU A 47 7.74 -24.71 -13.95
N ASP A 48 6.85 -24.00 -14.62
CA ASP A 48 7.15 -23.25 -15.84
C ASP A 48 6.61 -21.81 -15.78
N ALA A 49 6.95 -21.00 -16.78
CA ALA A 49 6.54 -19.60 -16.84
C ALA A 49 5.02 -19.43 -16.92
N LYS A 50 4.29 -20.39 -17.48
CA LYS A 50 2.83 -20.32 -17.64
C LYS A 50 2.10 -20.70 -16.36
N SER A 51 2.71 -21.55 -15.54
CA SER A 51 2.18 -21.98 -14.24
C SER A 51 2.57 -21.04 -13.09
N THR A 52 3.43 -20.04 -13.34
CA THR A 52 3.88 -19.08 -12.35
C THR A 52 2.71 -18.22 -11.85
N VAL A 53 2.55 -18.15 -10.53
CA VAL A 53 1.61 -17.26 -9.83
C VAL A 53 2.34 -16.57 -8.69
N TYR A 54 1.77 -15.46 -8.23
CA TYR A 54 2.29 -14.70 -7.09
C TYR A 54 1.26 -14.63 -5.98
N LEU A 55 1.71 -14.77 -4.74
CA LEU A 55 0.87 -14.51 -3.58
C LEU A 55 0.67 -13.00 -3.45
N ARG A 56 -0.56 -12.58 -3.11
CA ARG A 56 -0.90 -11.16 -3.01
C ARG A 56 -0.14 -10.49 -1.86
N PRO A 57 0.49 -9.32 -2.08
CA PRO A 57 1.19 -8.56 -1.03
C PRO A 57 0.27 -7.62 -0.24
N GLU A 58 -0.98 -7.46 -0.70
CA GLU A 58 -2.02 -6.62 -0.10
C GLU A 58 -3.41 -7.11 -0.49
N THR A 59 -4.42 -6.73 0.27
CA THR A 59 -5.83 -7.08 -0.03
C THR A 59 -6.53 -6.05 -0.91
N ALA A 60 -5.96 -4.85 -1.09
CA ALA A 60 -6.53 -3.73 -1.85
C ALA A 60 -6.92 -4.11 -3.28
N GLN A 61 -6.06 -4.81 -4.00
CA GLN A 61 -6.29 -5.13 -5.42
C GLN A 61 -7.54 -6.00 -5.63
N GLY A 62 -7.85 -6.89 -4.68
CA GLY A 62 -9.09 -7.67 -4.69
C GLY A 62 -10.35 -6.80 -4.56
N ILE A 63 -10.26 -5.69 -3.84
CA ILE A 63 -11.35 -4.70 -3.70
C ILE A 63 -11.58 -4.00 -5.04
N PHE A 64 -10.54 -3.50 -5.70
CA PHE A 64 -10.65 -2.81 -6.99
C PHE A 64 -11.18 -3.74 -8.10
N VAL A 65 -10.73 -4.99 -8.15
CA VAL A 65 -11.25 -6.01 -9.08
C VAL A 65 -12.77 -6.21 -8.90
N ASN A 66 -13.28 -6.15 -7.67
CA ASN A 66 -14.67 -6.35 -7.34
C ASN A 66 -15.52 -5.07 -7.31
N PHE A 67 -14.93 -3.89 -7.53
CA PHE A 67 -15.62 -2.60 -7.42
C PHE A 67 -16.93 -2.56 -8.20
N ALA A 68 -16.89 -2.82 -9.50
CA ALA A 68 -18.09 -2.79 -10.36
C ALA A 68 -19.15 -3.82 -9.95
N ASN A 69 -18.72 -5.00 -9.46
CA ASN A 69 -19.63 -6.04 -8.98
C ASN A 69 -20.35 -5.59 -7.70
N VAL A 70 -19.61 -5.06 -6.73
CA VAL A 70 -20.16 -4.57 -5.46
C VAL A 70 -21.10 -3.39 -5.72
N GLN A 71 -20.67 -2.40 -6.51
CA GLN A 71 -21.48 -1.23 -6.84
C GLN A 71 -22.81 -1.63 -7.49
N ARG A 72 -22.78 -2.56 -8.45
CA ARG A 72 -23.97 -3.06 -9.16
C ARG A 72 -24.90 -3.84 -8.24
N THR A 73 -24.37 -4.75 -7.44
CA THR A 73 -25.18 -5.65 -6.61
C THR A 73 -25.75 -4.98 -5.36
N SER A 74 -24.96 -4.07 -4.74
CA SER A 74 -25.40 -3.33 -3.57
C SER A 74 -26.19 -2.06 -3.89
N ARG A 75 -26.12 -1.58 -5.16
CA ARG A 75 -26.76 -0.34 -5.62
C ARG A 75 -26.39 0.87 -4.78
N LYS A 76 -25.18 0.88 -4.22
CA LYS A 76 -24.70 2.00 -3.40
C LYS A 76 -24.42 3.23 -4.27
N LYS A 77 -24.77 4.39 -3.73
CA LYS A 77 -24.36 5.68 -4.24
C LYS A 77 -23.04 6.08 -3.58
N LEU A 78 -22.26 6.91 -4.27
CA LEU A 78 -21.09 7.54 -3.66
C LEU A 78 -21.51 8.56 -2.60
N PRO A 79 -20.75 8.70 -1.48
CA PRO A 79 -19.58 7.89 -1.17
C PRO A 79 -19.95 6.53 -0.56
N PHE A 80 -19.12 5.51 -0.78
CA PHE A 80 -19.23 4.24 -0.08
C PHE A 80 -17.87 3.55 0.05
N GLY A 81 -17.74 2.65 1.01
CA GLY A 81 -16.52 1.88 1.23
C GLY A 81 -16.72 0.40 1.01
N ILE A 82 -15.63 -0.27 0.65
CA ILE A 82 -15.53 -1.73 0.59
C ILE A 82 -14.40 -2.15 1.53
N GLY A 83 -14.74 -2.89 2.59
CA GLY A 83 -13.78 -3.46 3.52
C GLY A 83 -13.44 -4.90 3.17
N GLN A 84 -12.21 -5.29 3.40
CA GLN A 84 -11.75 -6.67 3.27
C GLN A 84 -10.79 -7.01 4.40
N ILE A 85 -10.95 -8.20 4.97
CA ILE A 85 -10.00 -8.81 5.90
C ILE A 85 -9.50 -10.09 5.25
N GLY A 86 -8.19 -10.29 5.24
CA GLY A 86 -7.61 -11.48 4.63
C GLY A 86 -6.11 -11.58 4.79
N LYS A 87 -5.55 -12.69 4.34
CA LYS A 87 -4.12 -12.94 4.35
C LYS A 87 -3.42 -12.13 3.24
N SER A 88 -2.26 -11.59 3.59
CA SER A 88 -1.30 -10.98 2.68
C SER A 88 0.10 -11.54 2.92
N PHE A 89 0.95 -11.48 1.91
CA PHE A 89 2.24 -12.15 1.91
C PHE A 89 3.30 -11.21 1.33
N ARG A 90 4.32 -10.92 2.11
CA ARG A 90 5.45 -10.13 1.66
C ARG A 90 6.74 -10.90 1.91
N ASN A 91 7.58 -11.04 0.92
CA ASN A 91 8.85 -11.73 1.02
C ASN A 91 9.90 -10.86 1.72
N GLU A 92 9.67 -10.57 3.00
CA GLU A 92 10.53 -9.70 3.80
C GLU A 92 11.96 -10.25 3.88
N ILE A 93 12.94 -9.40 3.65
CA ILE A 93 14.36 -9.75 3.75
C ILE A 93 14.69 -10.07 5.20
N THR A 94 14.25 -9.21 6.15
CA THR A 94 14.56 -9.30 7.56
C THR A 94 13.28 -9.25 8.41
N PRO A 95 12.57 -10.38 8.59
CA PRO A 95 11.49 -10.45 9.56
C PRO A 95 12.01 -10.14 10.97
N GLY A 96 11.18 -9.53 11.81
CA GLY A 96 11.63 -9.14 13.16
C GLY A 96 10.51 -8.56 14.02
N ASN A 97 10.87 -8.25 15.26
CA ASN A 97 9.95 -7.67 16.23
C ASN A 97 8.69 -8.51 16.43
N PHE A 98 8.87 -9.82 16.62
CA PHE A 98 7.82 -10.82 16.80
C PHE A 98 6.84 -10.82 15.61
N ILE A 99 5.59 -10.38 15.79
CA ILE A 99 4.57 -10.34 14.72
C ILE A 99 4.55 -9.02 13.92
N PHE A 100 5.37 -8.04 14.30
CA PHE A 100 5.35 -6.72 13.67
C PHE A 100 5.80 -6.78 12.19
N ARG A 101 6.83 -7.59 11.88
CA ARG A 101 7.32 -7.78 10.52
C ARG A 101 7.50 -9.26 10.22
N VAL A 102 6.50 -9.82 9.57
CA VAL A 102 6.41 -11.25 9.21
C VAL A 102 6.08 -11.39 7.73
N ARG A 103 6.33 -12.58 7.17
CA ARG A 103 6.12 -12.86 5.74
C ARG A 103 4.67 -13.20 5.38
N GLU A 104 3.91 -13.69 6.34
CA GLU A 104 2.48 -13.95 6.23
C GLU A 104 1.76 -13.22 7.36
N PHE A 105 0.77 -12.39 7.03
CA PHE A 105 0.02 -11.61 8.01
C PHE A 105 -1.43 -11.44 7.58
N GLU A 106 -2.27 -11.06 8.52
CA GLU A 106 -3.63 -10.62 8.24
C GLU A 106 -3.65 -9.11 8.06
N GLN A 107 -4.38 -8.68 7.05
CA GLN A 107 -4.58 -7.29 6.73
C GLN A 107 -6.08 -6.97 6.73
N MET A 108 -6.42 -5.82 7.27
CA MET A 108 -7.75 -5.23 7.18
C MET A 108 -7.60 -3.94 6.38
N GLU A 109 -8.26 -3.88 5.23
CA GLU A 109 -8.26 -2.70 4.38
C GLU A 109 -9.68 -2.22 4.13
N LEU A 110 -9.84 -0.92 4.01
CA LEU A 110 -11.06 -0.23 3.60
C LEU A 110 -10.71 0.71 2.46
N GLU A 111 -11.23 0.42 1.27
CA GLU A 111 -11.18 1.35 0.15
C GLU A 111 -12.48 2.17 0.12
N PHE A 112 -12.33 3.46 0.31
CA PHE A 112 -13.45 4.39 0.37
C PHE A 112 -13.50 5.21 -0.93
N PHE A 113 -14.60 5.07 -1.65
CA PHE A 113 -14.80 5.69 -2.96
C PHE A 113 -15.64 6.95 -2.82
N CYS A 114 -15.15 8.05 -3.34
CA CYS A 114 -15.81 9.34 -3.29
C CYS A 114 -15.81 10.04 -4.66
N LYS A 115 -16.52 11.17 -4.72
CA LYS A 115 -16.57 12.01 -5.91
C LYS A 115 -15.23 12.74 -6.08
N PRO A 116 -14.65 12.78 -7.32
CA PRO A 116 -13.47 13.57 -7.59
C PRO A 116 -13.58 15.01 -7.09
N GLY A 117 -12.53 15.50 -6.44
CA GLY A 117 -12.47 16.84 -5.84
C GLY A 117 -13.02 16.93 -4.42
N THR A 118 -13.55 15.84 -3.84
CA THR A 118 -13.93 15.76 -2.42
C THR A 118 -12.97 14.90 -1.60
N ASP A 119 -11.96 14.38 -2.24
CA ASP A 119 -10.96 13.44 -1.74
C ASP A 119 -10.23 13.96 -0.49
N LEU A 120 -9.68 15.18 -0.53
CA LEU A 120 -8.96 15.75 0.62
C LEU A 120 -9.87 16.03 1.83
N GLU A 121 -11.15 16.35 1.61
CA GLU A 121 -12.11 16.49 2.69
C GLU A 121 -12.37 15.15 3.38
N TRP A 122 -12.58 14.08 2.58
CA TRP A 122 -12.72 12.73 3.09
C TRP A 122 -11.45 12.20 3.74
N PHE A 123 -10.27 12.54 3.21
CA PHE A 123 -8.99 12.22 3.82
C PHE A 123 -8.89 12.79 5.25
N GLN A 124 -9.25 14.07 5.46
CA GLN A 124 -9.26 14.66 6.79
C GLN A 124 -10.32 14.04 7.71
N TYR A 125 -11.50 13.71 7.18
CA TYR A 125 -12.52 13.00 7.94
C TYR A 125 -11.99 11.65 8.46
N TRP A 126 -11.37 10.85 7.59
CA TRP A 126 -10.83 9.54 7.97
C TRP A 126 -9.67 9.64 8.95
N ARG A 127 -8.80 10.65 8.84
CA ARG A 127 -7.76 10.92 9.84
C ARG A 127 -8.35 11.08 11.23
N GLY A 128 -9.36 11.93 11.37
CA GLY A 128 -10.06 12.15 12.64
C GLY A 128 -10.77 10.90 13.14
N PHE A 129 -11.57 10.28 12.28
CA PHE A 129 -12.34 9.08 12.62
C PHE A 129 -11.44 7.94 13.09
N CYS A 130 -10.38 7.61 12.36
CA CYS A 130 -9.48 6.52 12.71
C CYS A 130 -8.71 6.78 14.00
N ARG A 131 -8.27 8.03 14.24
CA ARG A 131 -7.66 8.43 15.51
C ARG A 131 -8.61 8.17 16.67
N ASP A 132 -9.82 8.71 16.58
CA ASP A 132 -10.81 8.59 17.65
C ASP A 132 -11.23 7.14 17.88
N TRP A 133 -11.32 6.35 16.81
CA TRP A 133 -11.59 4.93 16.89
C TRP A 133 -10.47 4.18 17.64
N LEU A 134 -9.19 4.43 17.34
CA LEU A 134 -8.06 3.82 18.04
C LEU A 134 -8.05 4.19 19.53
N LEU A 135 -8.32 5.45 19.87
CA LEU A 135 -8.45 5.90 21.26
C LEU A 135 -9.62 5.21 21.97
N SER A 136 -10.76 5.02 21.28
CA SER A 136 -11.92 4.31 21.82
C SER A 136 -11.66 2.85 22.15
N LEU A 137 -10.69 2.21 21.48
CA LEU A 137 -10.22 0.86 21.76
C LEU A 137 -9.27 0.78 22.98
N GLY A 138 -8.98 1.92 23.62
CA GLY A 138 -8.14 1.99 24.80
C GLY A 138 -6.66 2.32 24.51
N MET A 139 -6.31 2.71 23.29
CA MET A 139 -4.99 3.27 23.03
C MET A 139 -4.81 4.58 23.79
N ARG A 140 -3.65 4.76 24.44
CA ARG A 140 -3.31 6.00 25.10
C ARG A 140 -2.80 7.00 24.07
N GLU A 141 -3.26 8.24 24.18
CA GLU A 141 -2.90 9.30 23.23
C GLU A 141 -1.40 9.56 23.17
N GLU A 142 -0.70 9.47 24.30
CA GLU A 142 0.75 9.64 24.35
C GLU A 142 1.55 8.56 23.60
N ASN A 143 0.92 7.42 23.26
CA ASN A 143 1.51 6.33 22.51
C ASN A 143 1.09 6.32 21.04
N LEU A 144 0.32 7.29 20.60
CA LEU A 144 -0.18 7.42 19.23
C LEU A 144 0.23 8.78 18.66
N ARG A 145 0.78 8.78 17.46
CA ARG A 145 1.02 10.02 16.71
C ARG A 145 0.68 9.84 15.24
N LEU A 146 0.28 10.92 14.60
CA LEU A 146 0.03 11.00 13.17
C LEU A 146 1.25 11.62 12.51
N ARG A 147 1.77 10.97 11.48
CA ARG A 147 2.89 11.45 10.66
C ARG A 147 2.42 11.62 9.22
N ASP A 148 2.31 12.85 8.78
CA ASP A 148 2.03 13.14 7.37
C ASP A 148 3.30 12.94 6.55
N HIS A 149 3.17 12.37 5.37
CA HIS A 149 4.28 12.21 4.43
C HIS A 149 4.60 13.55 3.76
N ASP A 150 5.88 13.86 3.66
CA ASP A 150 6.34 14.95 2.83
C ASP A 150 6.13 14.64 1.35
N PRO A 151 5.98 15.65 0.47
CA PRO A 151 5.75 15.43 -0.96
C PRO A 151 6.77 14.50 -1.63
N GLU A 152 7.99 14.47 -1.14
CA GLU A 152 9.10 13.64 -1.64
C GLU A 152 9.01 12.17 -1.19
N GLU A 153 8.23 11.89 -0.13
CA GLU A 153 7.99 10.54 0.40
C GLU A 153 6.73 9.89 -0.19
N LEU A 154 5.85 10.69 -0.81
CA LEU A 154 4.59 10.17 -1.35
C LEU A 154 4.85 9.10 -2.41
N SER A 155 4.12 8.01 -2.30
CA SER A 155 4.04 7.02 -3.37
C SER A 155 3.49 7.67 -4.65
N PHE A 156 3.89 7.16 -5.80
CA PHE A 156 3.51 7.69 -7.12
C PHE A 156 1.98 7.71 -7.39
N TYR A 157 1.22 6.94 -6.64
CA TYR A 157 -0.25 6.88 -6.71
C TYR A 157 -0.94 7.76 -5.67
N SER A 158 -0.21 8.35 -4.73
CA SER A 158 -0.79 9.03 -3.58
C SER A 158 -0.67 10.55 -3.70
N LYS A 159 -1.78 11.24 -3.42
CA LYS A 159 -1.86 12.70 -3.32
C LYS A 159 -1.58 13.18 -1.90
N ALA A 160 -1.93 12.37 -0.90
CA ALA A 160 -1.67 12.60 0.51
C ALA A 160 -1.61 11.27 1.26
N THR A 161 -0.73 11.16 2.24
CA THR A 161 -0.59 9.97 3.10
C THR A 161 -0.34 10.41 4.54
N THR A 162 -0.99 9.72 5.48
CA THR A 162 -0.75 9.86 6.92
C THR A 162 -0.56 8.48 7.53
N ASP A 163 0.55 8.28 8.21
CA ASP A 163 0.77 7.11 9.05
C ASP A 163 0.27 7.37 10.48
N PHE A 164 -0.40 6.39 11.04
CA PHE A 164 -0.68 6.30 12.46
C PHE A 164 0.43 5.46 13.08
N GLU A 165 1.34 6.12 13.78
CA GLU A 165 2.45 5.46 14.44
C GLU A 165 2.12 5.21 15.91
N PHE A 166 2.46 4.01 16.38
CA PHE A 166 2.32 3.60 17.78
C PHE A 166 3.68 3.39 18.42
N LEU A 167 3.77 3.71 19.71
CA LEU A 167 4.97 3.51 20.50
C LEU A 167 5.02 2.05 20.98
N PHE A 168 5.62 1.20 20.14
CA PHE A 168 5.90 -0.20 20.47
C PHE A 168 7.08 -0.32 21.45
N PRO A 169 7.31 -1.49 22.08
CA PRO A 169 8.48 -1.71 22.94
C PRO A 169 9.84 -1.46 22.26
N PHE A 170 9.89 -1.56 20.92
CA PHE A 170 11.09 -1.31 20.12
C PHE A 170 11.16 0.12 19.54
N GLY A 171 10.23 0.99 19.90
CA GLY A 171 10.14 2.37 19.41
C GLY A 171 8.90 2.66 18.56
N TRP A 172 8.87 3.82 17.94
CA TRP A 172 7.77 4.21 17.05
C TRP A 172 7.74 3.34 15.80
N GLY A 173 6.57 2.86 15.44
CA GLY A 173 6.34 2.09 14.23
C GLY A 173 4.95 2.32 13.67
N GLU A 174 4.80 2.16 12.37
CA GLU A 174 3.52 2.27 11.69
C GLU A 174 2.57 1.18 12.17
N LEU A 175 1.39 1.60 12.61
CA LEU A 175 0.28 0.73 12.98
C LEU A 175 -0.78 0.68 11.87
N TRP A 176 -1.00 1.81 11.23
CA TRP A 176 -2.05 2.02 10.24
C TRP A 176 -1.67 3.15 9.31
N GLY A 177 -2.05 3.08 8.04
CA GLY A 177 -1.87 4.15 7.07
C GLY A 177 -3.19 4.55 6.42
N ILE A 178 -3.33 5.83 6.08
CA ILE A 178 -4.39 6.36 5.23
C ILE A 178 -3.73 7.06 4.06
N ALA A 179 -4.16 6.73 2.83
CA ALA A 179 -3.68 7.36 1.62
C ALA A 179 -4.84 7.82 0.74
N ASP A 180 -4.74 9.03 0.23
CA ASP A 180 -5.57 9.50 -0.88
C ASP A 180 -4.92 9.02 -2.18
N ARG A 181 -5.50 8.00 -2.80
CA ARG A 181 -4.98 7.32 -4.00
C ARG A 181 -5.59 7.87 -5.29
N THR A 182 -6.47 8.85 -5.20
CA THR A 182 -7.23 9.41 -6.33
C THR A 182 -7.95 8.31 -7.12
N ASP A 183 -8.04 8.43 -8.44
CA ASP A 183 -8.59 7.41 -9.34
C ASP A 183 -7.55 6.39 -9.85
N TYR A 184 -6.33 6.43 -9.31
CA TYR A 184 -5.19 5.69 -9.85
C TYR A 184 -5.52 4.20 -10.06
N ASP A 185 -5.98 3.51 -9.02
CA ASP A 185 -6.20 2.08 -9.08
C ASP A 185 -7.32 1.69 -10.04
N LEU A 186 -8.48 2.35 -9.96
CA LEU A 186 -9.59 2.06 -10.86
C LEU A 186 -9.24 2.36 -12.31
N THR A 187 -8.51 3.44 -12.57
CA THR A 187 -8.03 3.79 -13.91
C THR A 187 -7.07 2.73 -14.45
N ARG A 188 -6.10 2.26 -13.65
CA ARG A 188 -5.18 1.20 -14.05
C ARG A 188 -5.89 -0.13 -14.32
N HIS A 189 -6.87 -0.48 -13.48
CA HIS A 189 -7.69 -1.66 -13.71
C HIS A 189 -8.55 -1.55 -14.99
N GLN A 190 -9.08 -0.36 -15.31
CA GLN A 190 -9.78 -0.11 -16.58
C GLN A 190 -8.86 -0.31 -17.79
N GLU A 191 -7.70 0.34 -17.77
CA GLU A 191 -6.73 0.29 -18.87
C GLU A 191 -6.28 -1.15 -19.14
N THR A 192 -6.00 -1.92 -18.09
CA THR A 192 -5.49 -3.29 -18.22
C THR A 192 -6.58 -4.29 -18.61
N SER A 193 -7.79 -4.15 -18.04
CA SER A 193 -8.86 -5.12 -18.27
C SER A 193 -9.78 -4.77 -19.43
N GLY A 194 -9.76 -3.53 -19.89
CA GLY A 194 -10.70 -3.00 -20.88
C GLY A 194 -12.14 -2.85 -20.36
N LYS A 195 -12.36 -2.99 -19.03
CA LYS A 195 -13.68 -2.86 -18.43
C LYS A 195 -13.92 -1.45 -17.93
N ASP A 196 -15.12 -0.93 -18.15
CA ASP A 196 -15.54 0.36 -17.60
C ASP A 196 -15.82 0.24 -16.09
N LEU A 197 -15.00 0.92 -15.28
CA LEU A 197 -15.14 1.03 -13.83
C LEU A 197 -15.65 2.42 -13.41
N SER A 198 -16.17 3.21 -14.35
CA SER A 198 -16.76 4.51 -14.04
C SER A 198 -18.07 4.37 -13.28
N TYR A 199 -18.32 5.33 -12.42
CA TYR A 199 -19.60 5.49 -11.72
C TYR A 199 -20.50 6.45 -12.49
N PHE A 200 -21.78 6.09 -12.67
CA PHE A 200 -22.80 7.00 -13.18
C PHE A 200 -23.43 7.75 -12.01
N ASP A 201 -23.24 9.05 -11.98
CA ASP A 201 -23.84 9.94 -10.97
C ASP A 201 -25.23 10.42 -11.48
N PRO A 202 -26.32 9.95 -10.87
CA PRO A 202 -27.66 10.32 -11.29
C PRO A 202 -28.04 11.77 -10.97
N GLU A 203 -27.33 12.41 -10.03
CA GLU A 203 -27.60 13.80 -9.63
C GLU A 203 -26.94 14.77 -10.62
N LEU A 204 -25.77 14.41 -11.12
CA LEU A 204 -25.04 15.20 -12.12
C LEU A 204 -25.33 14.77 -13.57
N ASN A 205 -26.00 13.64 -13.75
CA ASN A 205 -26.24 13.01 -15.06
C ASN A 205 -24.94 12.83 -15.87
N THR A 206 -23.87 12.41 -15.22
CA THR A 206 -22.56 12.21 -15.85
C THR A 206 -21.86 10.99 -15.31
N ARG A 207 -20.78 10.57 -16.00
CA ARG A 207 -19.90 9.49 -15.54
C ARG A 207 -18.51 10.02 -15.18
N TYR A 208 -17.90 9.43 -14.17
CA TYR A 208 -16.52 9.68 -13.80
C TYR A 208 -15.95 8.43 -13.08
N VAL A 209 -14.64 8.30 -13.05
CA VAL A 209 -13.95 7.32 -12.22
C VAL A 209 -13.90 7.88 -10.79
N PRO A 210 -14.39 7.16 -9.76
CA PRO A 210 -14.31 7.62 -8.37
C PRO A 210 -12.86 7.75 -7.88
N TYR A 211 -12.67 8.66 -6.92
CA TYR A 211 -11.45 8.76 -6.14
C TYR A 211 -11.55 7.94 -4.87
#